data_4c4a478d4dd8862a2a0e46e5fb5a8a07
#
_entry.id   4c4a478d4dd8862a2a0e46e5fb5a8a07
#
_cell.length_a   1.000
_cell.length_b   1.000
_cell.length_c   1.000
_cell.angle_alpha   90.00
_cell.angle_beta   90.00
_cell.angle_gamma   90.00
#
_symmetry.space_group_name_H-M   'P 1'
#
loop_
_entity.id
_entity.type
_entity.pdbx_description
1 polymer ?
#
loop_
_entity_poly.entity_id
_entity_poly.type
_entity_poly.pdbx_seq_one_letter_code
_entity_poly.pdbx_strand_id
1 'polypeptide(L)'
;MPEVRTATAADAAAVAAMLWDFNTEFETPVPPVEELTDRVRAKLADGSIRVLLAGDGPDGLALTVERPSVWYDGPVVMLEELYVRPALRDQGLGTALITRLVADAEDRGAGMVEIGVDEPDVDALRFYLRHGFTQSDPITGERAFYIWRELGEEQPR
;
A
#
# COMPACT_ATOMS: atom_id res chain seq x y z
N MET A 1 5.69 7.02 -18.83
CA MET A 1 5.30 6.47 -17.51
C MET A 1 6.48 5.74 -16.91
N PRO A 2 6.79 5.95 -15.63
CA PRO A 2 7.79 5.15 -14.94
C PRO A 2 7.45 3.66 -15.02
N GLU A 3 8.48 2.83 -15.13
CA GLU A 3 8.29 1.38 -15.15
C GLU A 3 7.84 0.89 -13.77
N VAL A 4 6.85 -0.01 -13.77
CA VAL A 4 6.34 -0.66 -12.56
C VAL A 4 6.43 -2.17 -12.73
N ARG A 5 7.02 -2.84 -11.75
CA ARG A 5 7.15 -4.31 -11.73
C ARG A 5 6.69 -4.91 -10.42
N THR A 6 6.36 -6.18 -10.44
CA THR A 6 6.04 -6.93 -9.21
C THR A 6 7.34 -7.34 -8.51
N ALA A 7 7.39 -7.11 -7.20
CA ALA A 7 8.50 -7.54 -6.36
C ALA A 7 8.51 -9.06 -6.16
N THR A 8 9.69 -9.60 -5.97
CA THR A 8 9.92 -10.98 -5.54
C THR A 8 10.60 -11.00 -4.16
N ALA A 9 10.79 -12.16 -3.56
CA ALA A 9 11.50 -12.30 -2.29
C ALA A 9 12.92 -11.71 -2.34
N ALA A 10 13.56 -11.69 -3.51
CA ALA A 10 14.87 -11.07 -3.70
C ALA A 10 14.86 -9.54 -3.48
N ASP A 11 13.69 -8.91 -3.56
CA ASP A 11 13.52 -7.47 -3.34
C ASP A 11 13.28 -7.10 -1.86
N ALA A 12 13.23 -8.07 -0.96
CA ALA A 12 12.83 -7.86 0.43
C ALA A 12 13.62 -6.77 1.15
N ALA A 13 14.94 -6.73 0.95
CA ALA A 13 15.77 -5.70 1.59
C ALA A 13 15.45 -4.29 1.10
N ALA A 14 15.23 -4.12 -0.21
CA ALA A 14 14.86 -2.83 -0.79
C ALA A 14 13.47 -2.37 -0.33
N VAL A 15 12.50 -3.29 -0.29
CA VAL A 15 11.14 -3.02 0.22
C VAL A 15 11.20 -2.62 1.69
N ALA A 16 11.88 -3.40 2.52
CA ALA A 16 12.00 -3.12 3.96
C ALA A 16 12.68 -1.77 4.22
N ALA A 17 13.72 -1.43 3.46
CA ALA A 17 14.40 -0.14 3.59
C ALA A 17 13.45 1.03 3.30
N MET A 18 12.64 0.94 2.24
CA MET A 18 11.64 1.98 1.92
C MET A 18 10.54 2.07 2.97
N LEU A 19 10.05 0.96 3.49
CA LEU A 19 9.05 0.95 4.57
C LEU A 19 9.61 1.55 5.85
N TRP A 20 10.87 1.27 6.15
CA TRP A 20 11.57 1.84 7.30
C TRP A 20 11.73 3.36 7.14
N ASP A 21 12.18 3.82 5.97
CA ASP A 21 12.31 5.24 5.65
C ASP A 21 10.97 5.97 5.74
N PHE A 22 9.90 5.37 5.24
CA PHE A 22 8.55 5.92 5.28
C PHE A 22 8.09 6.15 6.73
N ASN A 23 8.18 5.13 7.56
CA ASN A 23 7.75 5.24 8.96
C ASN A 23 8.63 6.20 9.75
N THR A 24 9.93 6.24 9.48
CA THR A 24 10.86 7.19 10.10
C THR A 24 10.54 8.63 9.70
N GLU A 25 10.18 8.88 8.44
CA GLU A 25 9.74 10.21 7.97
C GLU A 25 8.55 10.75 8.76
N PHE A 26 7.61 9.86 9.12
CA PHE A 26 6.41 10.22 9.88
C PHE A 26 6.54 9.96 11.39
N GLU A 27 7.76 9.72 11.87
CA GLU A 27 8.05 9.47 13.29
C GLU A 27 7.22 8.31 13.89
N THR A 28 6.84 7.36 13.04
CA THR A 28 6.11 6.16 13.46
C THR A 28 7.10 5.10 13.93
N PRO A 29 6.88 4.47 15.10
CA PRO A 29 7.74 3.38 15.57
C PRO A 29 7.82 2.24 14.55
N VAL A 30 9.04 1.73 14.32
CA VAL A 30 9.27 0.62 13.42
C VAL A 30 10.20 -0.40 14.07
N PRO A 31 10.08 -1.70 13.73
CA PRO A 31 11.06 -2.70 14.17
C PRO A 31 12.42 -2.45 13.50
N PRO A 32 13.50 -3.07 14.00
CA PRO A 32 14.80 -3.03 13.32
C PRO A 32 14.67 -3.45 11.84
N VAL A 33 15.42 -2.79 10.96
CA VAL A 33 15.30 -3.02 9.51
C VAL A 33 15.58 -4.48 9.11
N GLU A 34 16.45 -5.17 9.82
CA GLU A 34 16.76 -6.58 9.58
C GLU A 34 15.55 -7.48 9.88
N GLU A 35 14.86 -7.22 10.97
CA GLU A 35 13.64 -7.94 11.33
C GLU A 35 12.53 -7.67 10.32
N LEU A 36 12.36 -6.42 9.92
CA LEU A 36 11.40 -6.04 8.89
C LEU A 36 11.71 -6.71 7.55
N THR A 37 12.99 -6.77 7.17
CA THR A 37 13.44 -7.45 5.96
C THR A 37 13.07 -8.93 5.96
N ASP A 38 13.28 -9.63 7.07
CA ASP A 38 12.93 -11.05 7.20
C ASP A 38 11.43 -11.27 7.10
N ARG A 39 10.63 -10.41 7.73
CA ARG A 39 9.16 -10.45 7.62
C ARG A 39 8.69 -10.23 6.18
N VAL A 40 9.22 -9.24 5.50
CA VAL A 40 8.88 -8.93 4.12
C VAL A 40 9.26 -10.09 3.21
N ARG A 41 10.45 -10.64 3.37
CA ARG A 41 10.92 -11.78 2.57
C ARG A 41 9.99 -12.98 2.69
N ALA A 42 9.64 -13.36 3.90
CA ALA A 42 8.75 -14.48 4.15
C ALA A 42 7.37 -14.28 3.51
N LYS A 43 6.80 -13.08 3.64
CA LYS A 43 5.47 -12.76 3.12
C LYS A 43 5.45 -12.60 1.59
N LEU A 44 6.51 -12.11 1.00
CA LEU A 44 6.67 -12.12 -0.46
C LEU A 44 6.78 -13.56 -0.99
N ALA A 45 7.54 -14.40 -0.30
CA ALA A 45 7.73 -15.79 -0.70
C ALA A 45 6.46 -16.63 -0.62
N ASP A 46 5.64 -16.43 0.42
CA ASP A 46 4.38 -17.19 0.59
C ASP A 46 3.17 -16.57 -0.11
N GLY A 47 3.34 -15.39 -0.72
CA GLY A 47 2.28 -14.69 -1.45
C GLY A 47 1.25 -13.98 -0.57
N SER A 48 1.47 -13.88 0.75
CA SER A 48 0.54 -13.20 1.66
C SER A 48 0.51 -11.69 1.47
N ILE A 49 1.57 -11.11 0.90
CA ILE A 49 1.61 -9.73 0.43
C ILE A 49 2.01 -9.68 -1.05
N ARG A 50 1.58 -8.62 -1.71
CA ARG A 50 2.04 -8.28 -3.06
C ARG A 50 2.60 -6.87 -3.02
N VAL A 51 3.76 -6.68 -3.65
CA VAL A 51 4.40 -5.36 -3.72
C VAL A 51 4.69 -5.01 -5.17
N LEU A 52 4.27 -3.83 -5.58
CA LEU A 52 4.68 -3.20 -6.83
C LEU A 52 5.82 -2.23 -6.55
N LEU A 53 6.81 -2.23 -7.40
CA LEU A 53 7.98 -1.36 -7.33
C LEU A 53 8.04 -0.47 -8.56
N ALA A 54 8.30 0.82 -8.36
CA ALA A 54 8.42 1.80 -9.44
C ALA A 54 9.81 2.42 -9.46
N GLY A 55 10.32 2.67 -10.67
CA GLY A 55 11.61 3.32 -10.88
C GLY A 55 12.80 2.37 -10.78
N ASP A 56 13.95 2.88 -11.17
CA ASP A 56 15.19 2.08 -11.29
C ASP A 56 15.86 1.76 -9.95
N GLY A 57 15.57 2.51 -8.89
CA GLY A 57 16.22 2.41 -7.59
C GLY A 57 15.98 1.13 -6.78
N PRO A 58 14.78 0.57 -6.53
CA PRO A 58 13.45 1.17 -6.74
C PRO A 58 13.21 2.45 -5.93
N ASP A 59 12.33 3.28 -6.45
CA ASP A 59 12.10 4.64 -5.96
C ASP A 59 10.74 4.81 -5.29
N GLY A 60 9.84 3.87 -5.48
CA GLY A 60 8.53 3.84 -4.86
C GLY A 60 7.97 2.43 -4.76
N LEU A 61 7.01 2.24 -3.87
CA LEU A 61 6.33 0.97 -3.68
C LEU A 61 4.84 1.14 -3.41
N ALA A 62 4.07 0.12 -3.76
CA ALA A 62 2.71 -0.11 -3.30
C ALA A 62 2.61 -1.52 -2.73
N LEU A 63 2.26 -1.64 -1.46
CA LEU A 63 2.09 -2.91 -0.77
C LEU A 63 0.62 -3.20 -0.58
N THR A 64 0.16 -4.34 -1.07
CA THR A 64 -1.24 -4.77 -0.97
C THR A 64 -1.36 -6.13 -0.31
N VAL A 65 -2.52 -6.35 0.32
CA VAL A 65 -3.00 -7.66 0.75
C VAL A 65 -4.35 -7.91 0.13
N GLU A 66 -4.69 -9.18 -0.09
CA GLU A 66 -5.99 -9.58 -0.62
C GLU A 66 -6.76 -10.38 0.42
N ARG A 67 -8.07 -10.17 0.48
CA ARG A 67 -8.95 -10.98 1.30
C ARG A 67 -10.13 -11.47 0.49
N PRO A 68 -10.64 -12.68 0.76
CA PRO A 68 -11.90 -13.13 0.19
C PRO A 68 -13.05 -12.27 0.70
N SER A 69 -14.10 -12.14 -0.11
CA SER A 69 -15.30 -11.41 0.26
C SER A 69 -16.52 -12.19 -0.18
N VAL A 70 -17.53 -12.25 0.68
CA VAL A 70 -18.82 -12.88 0.32
C VAL A 70 -19.67 -12.00 -0.60
N TRP A 71 -19.28 -10.74 -0.79
CA TRP A 71 -20.02 -9.78 -1.58
C TRP A 71 -19.57 -9.71 -3.04
N TYR A 72 -18.45 -10.34 -3.36
CA TYR A 72 -17.87 -10.37 -4.70
C TYR A 72 -17.38 -11.77 -5.03
N ASP A 73 -17.38 -12.12 -6.31
CA ASP A 73 -16.79 -13.39 -6.78
C ASP A 73 -15.24 -13.37 -6.64
N GLY A 74 -14.64 -12.22 -6.84
CA GLY A 74 -13.21 -12.03 -6.66
C GLY A 74 -12.84 -11.43 -5.30
N PRO A 75 -11.54 -11.23 -5.06
CA PRO A 75 -11.06 -10.69 -3.79
C PRO A 75 -11.33 -9.20 -3.63
N VAL A 76 -11.19 -8.71 -2.40
CA VAL A 76 -10.99 -7.29 -2.09
C VAL A 76 -9.50 -7.05 -1.90
N VAL A 77 -8.94 -6.07 -2.60
CA VAL A 77 -7.54 -5.68 -2.52
C VAL A 77 -7.42 -4.50 -1.55
N MET A 78 -6.62 -4.66 -0.50
CA MET A 78 -6.30 -3.58 0.44
C MET A 78 -4.93 -3.01 0.13
N LEU A 79 -4.88 -1.73 -0.22
CA LEU A 79 -3.62 -0.99 -0.30
C LEU A 79 -3.22 -0.57 1.11
N GLU A 80 -2.18 -1.20 1.65
CA GLU A 80 -1.71 -0.90 3.01
C GLU A 80 -0.66 0.20 3.04
N GLU A 81 0.24 0.20 2.04
CA GLU A 81 1.35 1.15 1.99
C GLU A 81 1.54 1.66 0.56
N LEU A 82 1.63 2.98 0.40
CA LEU A 82 2.03 3.64 -0.83
C LEU A 82 3.12 4.66 -0.48
N TYR A 83 4.29 4.48 -1.02
CA TYR A 83 5.44 5.33 -0.72
C TYR A 83 6.22 5.67 -1.97
N VAL A 84 6.64 6.92 -2.08
CA VAL A 84 7.59 7.40 -3.07
C VAL A 84 8.68 8.18 -2.33
N ARG A 85 9.93 7.92 -2.66
CA ARG A 85 11.06 8.65 -2.06
C ARG A 85 10.84 10.16 -2.16
N PRO A 86 11.03 10.94 -1.07
CA PRO A 86 10.68 12.37 -1.05
C PRO A 86 11.24 13.17 -2.21
N ALA A 87 12.50 12.93 -2.59
CA ALA A 87 13.16 13.64 -3.68
C ALA A 87 12.56 13.35 -5.07
N LEU A 88 11.74 12.31 -5.20
CA LEU A 88 11.17 11.85 -6.47
C LEU A 88 9.64 11.97 -6.51
N ARG A 89 9.06 12.63 -5.54
CA ARG A 89 7.63 12.94 -5.52
C ARG A 89 7.26 13.94 -6.61
N ASP A 90 5.98 13.96 -6.97
CA ASP A 90 5.44 14.83 -8.03
C ASP A 90 6.02 14.58 -9.44
N GLN A 91 6.58 13.40 -9.67
CA GLN A 91 7.16 12.95 -10.95
C GLN A 91 6.40 11.77 -11.57
N GLY A 92 5.20 11.46 -11.07
CA GLY A 92 4.32 10.45 -11.66
C GLY A 92 4.53 9.03 -11.16
N LEU A 93 5.44 8.77 -10.21
CA LEU A 93 5.68 7.43 -9.65
C LEU A 93 4.45 6.89 -8.90
N GLY A 94 3.84 7.73 -8.06
CA GLY A 94 2.61 7.35 -7.34
C GLY A 94 1.46 7.03 -8.28
N THR A 95 1.28 7.84 -9.33
CA THR A 95 0.26 7.61 -10.36
C THR A 95 0.53 6.30 -11.11
N ALA A 96 1.78 6.02 -11.47
CA ALA A 96 2.15 4.77 -12.13
C ALA A 96 1.84 3.54 -11.25
N LEU A 97 2.16 3.62 -9.95
CA LEU A 97 1.86 2.56 -8.99
C LEU A 97 0.36 2.31 -8.85
N ILE A 98 -0.45 3.36 -8.64
CA ILE A 98 -1.91 3.24 -8.50
C ILE A 98 -2.56 2.71 -9.79
N THR A 99 -2.13 3.22 -10.94
CA THR A 99 -2.68 2.78 -12.23
C THR A 99 -2.41 1.30 -12.45
N ARG A 100 -1.20 0.84 -12.21
CA ARG A 100 -0.84 -0.58 -12.33
C ARG A 100 -1.57 -1.44 -11.30
N LEU A 101 -1.69 -0.99 -10.07
CA LEU A 101 -2.39 -1.70 -9.00
C LEU A 101 -3.86 -1.94 -9.37
N VAL A 102 -4.55 -0.91 -9.83
CA VAL A 102 -5.96 -1.02 -10.21
C VAL A 102 -6.12 -1.96 -11.41
N ALA A 103 -5.28 -1.81 -12.44
CA ALA A 103 -5.31 -2.71 -13.61
C ALA A 103 -5.06 -4.17 -13.21
N ASP A 104 -4.07 -4.45 -12.37
CA ASP A 104 -3.79 -5.80 -11.89
C ASP A 104 -4.95 -6.36 -11.04
N ALA A 105 -5.60 -5.54 -10.24
CA ALA A 105 -6.76 -5.94 -9.44
C ALA A 105 -7.95 -6.29 -10.37
N GLU A 106 -8.22 -5.49 -11.36
CA GLU A 106 -9.26 -5.75 -12.36
C GLU A 106 -8.98 -7.04 -13.13
N ASP A 107 -7.75 -7.26 -13.58
CA ASP A 107 -7.34 -8.49 -14.30
C ASP A 107 -7.52 -9.75 -13.46
N ARG A 108 -7.41 -9.65 -12.14
CA ARG A 108 -7.66 -10.76 -11.21
C ARG A 108 -9.13 -10.89 -10.81
N GLY A 109 -10.01 -10.06 -11.34
CA GLY A 109 -11.44 -10.09 -11.01
C GLY A 109 -11.78 -9.55 -9.62
N ALA A 110 -10.92 -8.72 -9.05
CA ALA A 110 -11.20 -8.10 -7.75
C ALA A 110 -12.48 -7.25 -7.80
N GLY A 111 -13.24 -7.30 -6.74
CA GLY A 111 -14.50 -6.54 -6.63
C GLY A 111 -14.30 -5.12 -6.11
N MET A 112 -13.21 -4.87 -5.40
CA MET A 112 -12.95 -3.56 -4.79
C MET A 112 -11.45 -3.42 -4.46
N VAL A 113 -10.97 -2.19 -4.53
CA VAL A 113 -9.70 -1.77 -3.92
C VAL A 113 -10.04 -0.80 -2.80
N GLU A 114 -9.53 -1.04 -1.62
CA GLU A 114 -9.76 -0.19 -0.45
C GLU A 114 -8.44 0.30 0.14
N ILE A 115 -8.48 1.43 0.83
CA ILE A 115 -7.32 2.05 1.48
C ILE A 115 -7.76 2.82 2.72
N GLY A 116 -6.92 2.77 3.77
CA GLY A 116 -7.02 3.67 4.91
C GLY A 116 -6.15 4.90 4.70
N VAL A 117 -6.70 6.07 4.99
CA VAL A 117 -5.96 7.34 4.96
C VAL A 117 -6.17 8.03 6.31
N ASP A 118 -5.08 8.40 6.97
CA ASP A 118 -5.14 9.13 8.22
C ASP A 118 -5.68 10.55 7.99
N GLU A 119 -6.54 11.02 8.88
CA GLU A 119 -7.23 12.30 8.73
C GLU A 119 -6.29 13.49 8.44
N PRO A 120 -5.10 13.61 9.10
CA PRO A 120 -4.19 14.71 8.81
C PRO A 120 -3.52 14.65 7.43
N ASP A 121 -3.50 13.48 6.79
CA ASP A 121 -2.84 13.28 5.49
C ASP A 121 -3.73 13.75 4.32
N VAL A 122 -3.91 15.06 4.24
CA VAL A 122 -4.80 15.71 3.27
C VAL A 122 -4.29 15.51 1.84
N ASP A 123 -2.98 15.50 1.65
CA ASP A 123 -2.37 15.34 0.32
C ASP A 123 -2.58 13.92 -0.21
N ALA A 124 -2.44 12.89 0.63
CA ALA A 124 -2.75 11.52 0.27
C ALA A 124 -4.23 11.37 -0.11
N LEU A 125 -5.13 11.92 0.71
CA LEU A 125 -6.57 11.87 0.41
C LEU A 125 -6.89 12.49 -0.95
N ARG A 126 -6.35 13.69 -1.24
CA ARG A 126 -6.53 14.35 -2.54
C ARG A 126 -6.02 13.49 -3.69
N PHE A 127 -4.86 12.87 -3.51
CA PHE A 127 -4.26 11.96 -4.49
C PHE A 127 -5.21 10.81 -4.82
N TYR A 128 -5.74 10.12 -3.80
CA TYR A 128 -6.65 8.99 -4.04
C TYR A 128 -7.97 9.42 -4.66
N LEU A 129 -8.55 10.54 -4.24
CA LEU A 129 -9.78 11.05 -4.85
C LEU A 129 -9.60 11.38 -6.34
N ARG A 130 -8.43 11.92 -6.72
CA ARG A 130 -8.11 12.15 -8.15
C ARG A 130 -8.01 10.85 -8.95
N HIS A 131 -7.70 9.74 -8.29
CA HIS A 131 -7.56 8.41 -8.94
C HIS A 131 -8.80 7.54 -8.83
N GLY A 132 -9.96 8.14 -8.56
CA GLY A 132 -11.25 7.46 -8.61
C GLY A 132 -11.69 6.80 -7.31
N PHE A 133 -10.96 6.99 -6.21
CA PHE A 133 -11.40 6.55 -4.89
C PHE A 133 -12.43 7.50 -4.32
N THR A 134 -13.31 6.98 -3.46
CA THR A 134 -14.32 7.79 -2.75
C THR A 134 -14.20 7.58 -1.24
N GLN A 135 -14.47 8.63 -0.48
CA GLN A 135 -14.45 8.59 0.98
C GLN A 135 -15.86 8.47 1.59
N SER A 136 -16.90 8.53 0.77
CA SER A 136 -18.28 8.50 1.22
C SER A 136 -19.16 7.72 0.26
N ASP A 137 -20.25 7.15 0.77
CA ASP A 137 -21.24 6.48 -0.05
C ASP A 137 -21.82 7.46 -1.07
N PRO A 138 -21.80 7.14 -2.38
CA PRO A 138 -22.25 8.06 -3.42
C PRO A 138 -23.77 8.34 -3.40
N ILE A 139 -24.54 7.51 -2.71
CA ILE A 139 -26.01 7.67 -2.60
C ILE A 139 -26.37 8.41 -1.33
N THR A 140 -25.84 7.98 -0.17
CA THR A 140 -26.23 8.54 1.15
C THR A 140 -25.31 9.68 1.60
N GLY A 141 -24.08 9.77 1.08
CA GLY A 141 -23.06 10.71 1.54
C GLY A 141 -22.40 10.31 2.86
N GLU A 142 -22.80 9.20 3.44
CA GLU A 142 -22.26 8.70 4.70
C GLU A 142 -20.84 8.16 4.53
N ARG A 143 -20.02 8.32 5.56
CA ARG A 143 -18.63 7.81 5.59
C ARG A 143 -18.55 6.57 6.47
N ALA A 144 -17.75 5.60 6.05
CA ALA A 144 -17.31 4.50 6.89
C ALA A 144 -16.06 4.91 7.66
N PHE A 145 -15.95 4.52 8.93
CA PHE A 145 -14.78 4.77 9.75
C PHE A 145 -13.98 3.51 9.92
N TYR A 146 -12.65 3.60 9.79
CA TYR A 146 -11.73 2.56 10.16
C TYR A 146 -11.50 2.62 11.68
N ILE A 147 -11.83 1.54 12.37
CA ILE A 147 -11.64 1.43 13.81
C ILE A 147 -10.80 0.18 14.11
N TRP A 148 -9.94 0.25 15.11
CA TRP A 148 -9.03 -0.85 15.43
C TRP A 148 -8.83 -0.99 16.94
N ARG A 149 -8.31 -2.14 17.32
CA ARG A 149 -7.88 -2.43 18.68
C ARG A 149 -6.58 -3.21 18.61
N GLU A 150 -5.53 -2.69 19.23
CA GLU A 150 -4.28 -3.42 19.40
C GLU A 150 -4.48 -4.62 20.32
N LEU A 151 -3.83 -5.73 20.02
CA LEU A 151 -3.87 -6.96 20.81
C LEU A 151 -2.46 -7.29 21.33
N GLY A 152 -2.39 -7.74 22.60
CA GLY A 152 -1.13 -8.02 23.27
C GLY A 152 -0.49 -6.79 23.89
N GLU A 153 0.82 -6.90 24.23
CA GLU A 153 1.61 -5.76 24.69
C GLU A 153 1.87 -4.80 23.53
N GLU A 154 2.04 -3.51 23.84
CA GLU A 154 2.32 -2.49 22.83
C GLU A 154 3.46 -2.92 21.90
N GLN A 155 3.13 -3.16 20.64
CA GLN A 155 4.11 -3.43 19.60
C GLN A 155 4.29 -2.17 18.76
N PRO A 156 5.53 -1.78 18.39
CA PRO A 156 5.75 -0.73 17.42
C PRO A 156 5.07 -1.10 16.09
N ARG A 157 4.34 -0.16 15.54
CA ARG A 157 3.75 -0.30 14.21
C ARG A 157 4.82 -0.32 13.14
#